data_8158620feba4b2de3544dc14f848d09f
#
_entry.id   8158620feba4b2de3544dc14f848d09f
#
_cell.length_a   1.000
_cell.length_b   1.000
_cell.length_c   1.000
_cell.angle_alpha   90.00
_cell.angle_beta   90.00
_cell.angle_gamma   90.00
#
_symmetry.space_group_name_H-M   'P 1'
#
loop_
_entity.id
_entity.type
_entity.pdbx_description
1 polymer ?
#
loop_
_entity_poly.entity_id
_entity_poly.type
_entity_poly.pdbx_seq_one_letter_code
_entity_poly.pdbx_strand_id
1 'polypeptide(L)'
;MWYTIYGYKWSEKRQMKEIEVARNIEKFKEEIANKAAKIPEENKQEPDIDIIGLTLDAAKFRINKDEIRNMFSNLIVSAMDNSKSHDIHPSFSEMIKQLSPLDAQNLYSLYHYQDETISKIIINFEHNGYLESYSHIYLANPDCKINELIAPSIENLIRLKLVDVTYSEYKTAENAYDAHFKSSLYLDLKTEIENRIKNAKSNIEILGNVSIPHVIGHDNKILSEDERLALKVKLEKNLFKDVELKKGVIQLTALGRNLCKICLSE
;
A
#
# COMPACT_ATOMS: atom_id res chain seq x y z
N MET A 1 1.09 -12.92 46.00
CA MET A 1 1.31 -11.50 45.71
C MET A 1 1.40 -11.18 44.21
N TRP A 2 2.02 -12.01 43.36
CA TRP A 2 2.09 -11.79 41.88
C TRP A 2 0.76 -11.91 41.17
N TYR A 3 -0.09 -12.87 41.54
CA TYR A 3 -1.41 -13.06 40.91
C TYR A 3 -2.40 -11.92 41.14
N THR A 4 -2.30 -11.22 42.26
CA THR A 4 -3.22 -10.12 42.61
C THR A 4 -2.94 -8.86 41.77
N ILE A 5 -1.66 -8.54 41.50
CA ILE A 5 -1.27 -7.36 40.74
C ILE A 5 -1.54 -7.53 39.22
N TYR A 6 -1.27 -8.72 38.69
CA TYR A 6 -1.57 -9.01 37.28
C TYR A 6 -3.08 -9.14 37.03
N GLY A 7 -3.82 -9.78 37.92
CA GLY A 7 -5.29 -9.87 37.81
C GLY A 7 -5.98 -8.52 37.87
N TYR A 8 -5.53 -7.60 38.72
CA TYR A 8 -6.08 -6.26 38.83
C TYR A 8 -5.81 -5.42 37.55
N LYS A 9 -4.59 -5.42 37.05
CA LYS A 9 -4.24 -4.76 35.77
C LYS A 9 -5.00 -5.33 34.57
N TRP A 10 -5.32 -6.63 34.59
CA TRP A 10 -6.12 -7.27 33.54
C TRP A 10 -7.59 -6.85 33.62
N SER A 11 -8.15 -6.74 34.83
CA SER A 11 -9.55 -6.28 35.03
C SER A 11 -9.73 -4.83 34.63
N GLU A 12 -8.79 -3.93 35.00
CA GLU A 12 -8.80 -2.53 34.58
C GLU A 12 -8.70 -2.38 33.05
N LYS A 13 -7.75 -3.09 32.41
CA LYS A 13 -7.62 -3.10 30.94
C LYS A 13 -8.87 -3.60 30.26
N ARG A 14 -9.54 -4.60 30.82
CA ARG A 14 -10.80 -5.13 30.29
C ARG A 14 -11.93 -4.12 30.42
N GLN A 15 -12.08 -3.48 31.57
CA GLN A 15 -13.08 -2.43 31.79
C GLN A 15 -12.83 -1.23 30.87
N MET A 16 -11.58 -0.77 30.74
CA MET A 16 -11.23 0.32 29.79
C MET A 16 -11.61 -0.04 28.37
N LYS A 17 -11.35 -1.28 27.96
CA LYS A 17 -11.68 -1.75 26.62
C LYS A 17 -13.21 -1.86 26.40
N GLU A 18 -13.96 -2.26 27.40
CA GLU A 18 -15.44 -2.30 27.36
C GLU A 18 -16.03 -0.89 27.23
N ILE A 19 -15.48 0.09 27.96
CA ILE A 19 -15.87 1.50 27.85
C ILE A 19 -15.53 2.07 26.46
N GLU A 20 -14.36 1.75 25.93
CA GLU A 20 -13.95 2.17 24.58
C GLU A 20 -14.86 1.60 23.50
N VAL A 21 -15.22 0.32 23.61
CA VAL A 21 -16.15 -0.35 22.68
C VAL A 21 -17.52 0.31 22.75
N ALA A 22 -18.05 0.54 23.95
CA ALA A 22 -19.33 1.23 24.13
C ALA A 22 -19.33 2.63 23.50
N ARG A 23 -18.27 3.41 23.72
CA ARG A 23 -18.09 4.73 23.12
C ARG A 23 -18.06 4.68 21.58
N ASN A 24 -17.36 3.72 21.02
CA ASN A 24 -17.30 3.57 19.55
C ASN A 24 -18.64 3.16 18.95
N ILE A 25 -19.43 2.34 19.66
CA ILE A 25 -20.80 1.99 19.27
C ILE A 25 -21.68 3.24 19.26
N GLU A 26 -21.62 4.08 20.28
CA GLU A 26 -22.41 5.31 20.33
C GLU A 26 -22.02 6.28 19.20
N LYS A 27 -20.71 6.50 18.98
CA LYS A 27 -20.24 7.28 17.83
C LYS A 27 -20.79 6.74 16.50
N PHE A 28 -20.77 5.43 16.31
CA PHE A 28 -21.27 4.80 15.10
C PHE A 28 -22.76 5.02 14.89
N LYS A 29 -23.57 4.91 15.96
CA LYS A 29 -25.00 5.20 15.92
C LYS A 29 -25.27 6.67 15.59
N GLU A 30 -24.53 7.60 16.23
CA GLU A 30 -24.64 9.03 15.97
C GLU A 30 -24.30 9.38 14.51
N GLU A 31 -23.24 8.79 13.98
CA GLU A 31 -22.84 8.98 12.57
C GLU A 31 -23.93 8.49 11.61
N ILE A 32 -24.51 7.30 11.85
CA ILE A 32 -25.64 6.79 11.06
C ILE A 32 -26.84 7.72 11.15
N ALA A 33 -27.25 8.12 12.37
CA ALA A 33 -28.41 8.97 12.57
C ALA A 33 -28.25 10.33 11.88
N ASN A 34 -27.08 10.97 12.04
CA ASN A 34 -26.79 12.27 11.44
C ASN A 34 -26.76 12.21 9.90
N LYS A 35 -26.27 11.13 9.32
CA LYS A 35 -26.24 10.93 7.88
C LYS A 35 -27.62 10.56 7.33
N ALA A 36 -28.35 9.66 8.00
CA ALA A 36 -29.71 9.27 7.61
C ALA A 36 -30.69 10.45 7.64
N ALA A 37 -30.51 11.40 8.56
CA ALA A 37 -31.32 12.62 8.61
C ALA A 37 -31.16 13.51 7.37
N LYS A 38 -30.07 13.36 6.60
CA LYS A 38 -29.83 14.11 5.36
C LYS A 38 -30.49 13.49 4.13
N ILE A 39 -31.02 12.26 4.23
CA ILE A 39 -31.72 11.62 3.10
C ILE A 39 -33.03 12.38 2.87
N PRO A 40 -33.32 12.84 1.63
CA PRO A 40 -34.62 13.39 1.29
C PRO A 40 -35.76 12.44 1.60
N GLU A 41 -36.88 12.93 2.09
CA GLU A 41 -38.02 12.07 2.48
C GLU A 41 -38.51 11.16 1.33
N GLU A 42 -38.52 11.68 0.10
CA GLU A 42 -38.87 10.94 -1.11
C GLU A 42 -37.91 9.80 -1.46
N ASN A 43 -36.68 9.83 -0.94
CA ASN A 43 -35.66 8.81 -1.17
C ASN A 43 -35.56 7.82 -0.02
N LYS A 44 -36.19 8.08 1.12
CA LYS A 44 -36.13 7.17 2.26
C LYS A 44 -36.80 5.85 1.95
N GLN A 45 -36.13 4.77 2.26
CA GLN A 45 -36.67 3.41 2.16
C GLN A 45 -36.29 2.58 3.38
N GLU A 46 -37.05 1.51 3.60
CA GLU A 46 -36.64 0.48 4.54
C GLU A 46 -35.46 -0.29 3.94
N PRO A 47 -34.32 -0.35 4.65
CA PRO A 47 -33.11 -0.97 4.11
C PRO A 47 -33.30 -2.49 4.06
N ASP A 48 -32.61 -3.13 3.06
CA ASP A 48 -32.56 -4.58 2.98
C ASP A 48 -31.89 -5.16 4.23
N ILE A 49 -32.60 -6.05 4.92
CA ILE A 49 -32.15 -6.64 6.18
C ILE A 49 -30.87 -7.46 6.01
N ASP A 50 -30.67 -8.07 4.82
CA ASP A 50 -29.46 -8.83 4.52
C ASP A 50 -28.25 -7.92 4.43
N ILE A 51 -28.39 -6.72 3.84
CA ILE A 51 -27.32 -5.72 3.78
C ILE A 51 -27.01 -5.20 5.18
N ILE A 52 -28.03 -4.82 5.95
CA ILE A 52 -27.83 -4.27 7.31
C ILE A 52 -27.24 -5.32 8.25
N GLY A 53 -27.76 -6.53 8.25
CA GLY A 53 -27.29 -7.61 9.11
C GLY A 53 -25.82 -7.94 8.87
N LEU A 54 -25.44 -8.14 7.61
CA LEU A 54 -24.06 -8.40 7.23
C LEU A 54 -23.14 -7.22 7.57
N THR A 55 -23.60 -5.98 7.38
CA THR A 55 -22.80 -4.78 7.67
C THR A 55 -22.57 -4.61 9.16
N LEU A 56 -23.59 -4.78 10.00
CA LEU A 56 -23.46 -4.69 11.45
C LEU A 56 -22.55 -5.78 12.02
N ASP A 57 -22.65 -7.01 11.52
CA ASP A 57 -21.77 -8.10 11.95
C ASP A 57 -20.31 -7.85 11.53
N ALA A 58 -20.08 -7.41 10.32
CA ALA A 58 -18.74 -7.04 9.82
C ALA A 58 -18.14 -5.85 10.62
N ALA A 59 -18.94 -4.86 10.97
CA ALA A 59 -18.54 -3.65 11.69
C ALA A 59 -18.14 -3.91 13.16
N LYS A 60 -18.72 -4.94 13.79
CA LYS A 60 -18.64 -5.21 15.24
C LYS A 60 -17.28 -5.03 15.90
N PHE A 61 -16.19 -5.40 15.21
CA PHE A 61 -14.82 -5.30 15.73
C PHE A 61 -13.97 -4.28 14.97
N ARG A 62 -14.57 -3.48 14.07
CA ARG A 62 -13.84 -2.61 13.15
C ARG A 62 -14.14 -1.12 13.32
N ILE A 63 -15.22 -0.76 14.03
CA ILE A 63 -15.67 0.61 14.26
C ILE A 63 -14.77 1.45 15.19
N ASN A 64 -13.69 0.87 15.71
CA ASN A 64 -12.67 1.59 16.47
C ASN A 64 -11.71 2.42 15.58
N LYS A 65 -11.75 2.22 14.27
CA LYS A 65 -11.00 2.97 13.27
C LYS A 65 -11.93 3.93 12.55
N ASP A 66 -11.63 5.20 12.59
CA ASP A 66 -12.53 6.27 12.12
C ASP A 66 -12.85 6.12 10.63
N GLU A 67 -11.84 5.84 9.78
CA GLU A 67 -12.02 5.64 8.34
C GLU A 67 -12.96 4.46 8.06
N ILE A 68 -12.73 3.34 8.74
CA ILE A 68 -13.51 2.11 8.54
C ILE A 68 -14.93 2.28 9.10
N ARG A 69 -15.08 2.93 10.26
CA ARG A 69 -16.38 3.25 10.84
C ARG A 69 -17.20 4.14 9.91
N ASN A 70 -16.57 5.15 9.32
CA ASN A 70 -17.20 6.05 8.35
C ASN A 70 -17.69 5.28 7.11
N MET A 71 -16.91 4.34 6.58
CA MET A 71 -17.31 3.51 5.44
C MET A 71 -18.52 2.63 5.78
N PHE A 72 -18.55 1.98 6.95
CA PHE A 72 -19.68 1.18 7.38
C PHE A 72 -20.94 2.04 7.60
N SER A 73 -20.81 3.23 8.21
CA SER A 73 -21.95 4.12 8.41
C SER A 73 -22.52 4.62 7.07
N ASN A 74 -21.66 4.93 6.09
CA ASN A 74 -22.10 5.30 4.75
C ASN A 74 -22.81 4.15 4.04
N LEU A 75 -22.32 2.91 4.16
CA LEU A 75 -22.96 1.74 3.57
C LEU A 75 -24.37 1.52 4.12
N ILE A 76 -24.54 1.63 5.45
CA ILE A 76 -25.87 1.51 6.10
C ILE A 76 -26.82 2.62 5.62
N VAL A 77 -26.34 3.86 5.61
CA VAL A 77 -27.16 5.01 5.20
C VAL A 77 -27.52 4.94 3.71
N SER A 78 -26.60 4.48 2.86
CA SER A 78 -26.89 4.29 1.44
C SER A 78 -27.92 3.17 1.19
N ALA A 79 -27.99 2.16 2.06
CA ALA A 79 -29.04 1.15 2.00
C ALA A 79 -30.43 1.70 2.36
N MET A 80 -30.50 2.81 3.11
CA MET A 80 -31.73 3.53 3.45
C MET A 80 -32.15 4.57 2.38
N ASP A 81 -31.34 4.75 1.33
CA ASP A 81 -31.57 5.71 0.26
C ASP A 81 -31.83 4.98 -1.07
N ASN A 82 -33.08 5.06 -1.59
CA ASN A 82 -33.47 4.36 -2.81
C ASN A 82 -32.72 4.86 -4.06
N SER A 83 -32.15 6.05 -4.02
CA SER A 83 -31.33 6.59 -5.11
C SER A 83 -29.93 5.96 -5.17
N LYS A 84 -29.49 5.30 -4.08
CA LYS A 84 -28.13 4.71 -3.94
C LYS A 84 -28.16 3.18 -3.81
N SER A 85 -29.26 2.61 -3.35
CA SER A 85 -29.35 1.20 -2.99
C SER A 85 -29.02 0.24 -4.13
N HIS A 86 -29.27 0.60 -5.40
CA HIS A 86 -28.96 -0.24 -6.57
C HIS A 86 -27.45 -0.41 -6.82
N ASP A 87 -26.62 0.50 -6.32
CA ASP A 87 -25.17 0.44 -6.48
C ASP A 87 -24.49 -0.37 -5.37
N ILE A 88 -25.26 -0.83 -4.38
CA ILE A 88 -24.74 -1.61 -3.26
C ILE A 88 -24.56 -3.07 -3.68
N HIS A 89 -23.31 -3.55 -3.58
CA HIS A 89 -23.02 -4.96 -3.77
C HIS A 89 -22.99 -5.67 -2.40
N PRO A 90 -23.58 -6.87 -2.24
CA PRO A 90 -23.61 -7.60 -0.96
C PRO A 90 -22.23 -7.87 -0.35
N SER A 91 -21.17 -7.93 -1.16
CA SER A 91 -19.79 -8.13 -0.68
C SER A 91 -19.15 -6.90 -0.04
N PHE A 92 -19.77 -5.71 -0.11
CA PHE A 92 -19.13 -4.47 0.38
C PHE A 92 -18.81 -4.52 1.87
N SER A 93 -19.69 -5.07 2.69
CA SER A 93 -19.45 -5.24 4.12
C SER A 93 -18.20 -6.08 4.40
N GLU A 94 -18.02 -7.20 3.70
CA GLU A 94 -16.84 -8.05 3.84
C GLU A 94 -15.58 -7.42 3.26
N MET A 95 -15.69 -6.63 2.19
CA MET A 95 -14.55 -5.88 1.65
C MET A 95 -14.08 -4.83 2.66
N ILE A 96 -14.99 -4.01 3.20
CA ILE A 96 -14.66 -2.97 4.21
C ILE A 96 -14.02 -3.62 5.44
N LYS A 97 -14.52 -4.76 5.90
CA LYS A 97 -13.95 -5.51 7.02
C LYS A 97 -12.49 -5.90 6.80
N GLN A 98 -12.06 -6.10 5.55
CA GLN A 98 -10.71 -6.49 5.17
C GLN A 98 -9.77 -5.30 4.86
N LEU A 99 -10.30 -4.06 4.84
CA LEU A 99 -9.51 -2.86 4.64
C LEU A 99 -8.80 -2.42 5.93
N SER A 100 -7.57 -1.96 5.81
CA SER A 100 -6.92 -1.14 6.83
C SER A 100 -7.35 0.34 6.68
N PRO A 101 -7.11 1.20 7.69
CA PRO A 101 -7.28 2.64 7.53
C PRO A 101 -6.50 3.21 6.34
N LEU A 102 -5.27 2.74 6.12
CA LEU A 102 -4.44 3.18 4.99
C LEU A 102 -5.03 2.75 3.64
N ASP A 103 -5.66 1.56 3.55
CA ASP A 103 -6.36 1.13 2.34
C ASP A 103 -7.51 2.08 2.00
N ALA A 104 -8.29 2.46 3.03
CA ALA A 104 -9.38 3.41 2.88
C ALA A 104 -8.89 4.80 2.45
N GLN A 105 -7.79 5.29 3.04
CA GLN A 105 -7.13 6.55 2.66
C GLN A 105 -6.60 6.52 1.22
N ASN A 106 -5.97 5.42 0.80
CA ASN A 106 -5.48 5.26 -0.58
C ASN A 106 -6.64 5.21 -1.59
N LEU A 107 -7.73 4.51 -1.27
CA LEU A 107 -8.96 4.51 -2.09
C LEU A 107 -9.57 5.91 -2.17
N TYR A 108 -9.66 6.62 -1.04
CA TYR A 108 -10.15 7.99 -0.99
C TYR A 108 -9.33 8.91 -1.88
N SER A 109 -8.00 8.82 -1.75
CA SER A 109 -7.08 9.62 -2.55
C SER A 109 -7.22 9.35 -4.05
N LEU A 110 -7.32 8.09 -4.45
CA LEU A 110 -7.51 7.70 -5.84
C LEU A 110 -8.87 8.16 -6.39
N TYR A 111 -9.92 8.05 -5.59
CA TYR A 111 -11.28 8.42 -5.99
C TYR A 111 -11.46 9.93 -6.14
N HIS A 112 -10.94 10.72 -5.19
CA HIS A 112 -11.16 12.18 -5.16
C HIS A 112 -10.12 12.96 -5.95
N TYR A 113 -8.84 12.61 -5.88
CA TYR A 113 -7.78 13.35 -6.57
C TYR A 113 -7.54 12.87 -8.00
N GLN A 114 -7.99 11.66 -8.33
CA GLN A 114 -7.86 11.06 -9.66
C GLN A 114 -6.41 11.03 -10.18
N ASP A 115 -5.42 11.04 -9.27
CA ASP A 115 -4.03 10.80 -9.61
C ASP A 115 -3.81 9.29 -9.72
N GLU A 116 -3.82 8.81 -10.94
CA GLU A 116 -3.68 7.41 -11.30
C GLU A 116 -2.23 7.02 -11.58
N THR A 117 -1.25 7.87 -11.20
CA THR A 117 0.16 7.54 -11.42
C THR A 117 0.67 6.59 -10.33
N ILE A 118 1.34 5.55 -10.76
CA ILE A 118 2.04 4.59 -9.91
C ILE A 118 3.36 4.23 -10.58
N SER A 119 4.35 3.85 -9.81
CA SER A 119 5.62 3.39 -10.38
C SER A 119 6.18 2.21 -9.59
N LYS A 120 7.20 1.59 -10.16
CA LYS A 120 8.08 0.66 -9.48
C LYS A 120 9.53 0.95 -9.85
N ILE A 121 10.46 0.56 -9.01
CA ILE A 121 11.89 0.74 -9.27
C ILE A 121 12.52 -0.63 -9.44
N ILE A 122 13.24 -0.78 -10.55
CA ILE A 122 14.01 -1.97 -10.86
C ILE A 122 15.49 -1.64 -11.00
N ILE A 123 16.33 -2.62 -10.69
CA ILE A 123 17.77 -2.58 -10.89
C ILE A 123 18.08 -3.55 -12.02
N ASN A 124 18.56 -3.04 -13.14
CA ASN A 124 18.91 -3.85 -14.29
C ASN A 124 20.33 -4.43 -14.12
N PHE A 125 20.55 -5.66 -14.59
CA PHE A 125 21.86 -6.29 -14.69
C PHE A 125 22.48 -6.05 -16.09
N GLU A 126 23.81 -6.04 -16.16
CA GLU A 126 24.53 -5.85 -17.43
C GLU A 126 24.25 -7.00 -18.44
N HIS A 127 24.08 -8.21 -17.94
CA HIS A 127 23.93 -9.44 -18.76
C HIS A 127 22.49 -10.00 -18.78
N ASN A 128 21.50 -9.10 -18.82
CA ASN A 128 20.08 -9.41 -18.82
C ASN A 128 19.48 -9.73 -17.45
N GLY A 129 18.20 -9.45 -17.34
CA GLY A 129 17.42 -9.58 -16.11
C GLY A 129 17.42 -8.32 -15.29
N TYR A 130 16.54 -8.30 -14.33
CA TYR A 130 16.39 -7.21 -13.38
C TYR A 130 15.97 -7.72 -12.00
N LEU A 131 16.23 -6.91 -10.99
CA LEU A 131 15.70 -7.08 -9.64
C LEU A 131 14.67 -5.97 -9.38
N GLU A 132 13.46 -6.34 -8.99
CA GLU A 132 12.49 -5.36 -8.50
C GLU A 132 12.85 -4.97 -7.07
N SER A 133 13.19 -3.70 -6.87
CA SER A 133 13.61 -3.17 -5.57
C SER A 133 12.44 -2.60 -4.78
N TYR A 134 11.58 -1.85 -5.45
CA TYR A 134 10.37 -1.27 -4.87
C TYR A 134 9.19 -1.45 -5.81
N SER A 135 8.09 -2.00 -5.29
CA SER A 135 6.81 -2.12 -6.00
C SER A 135 5.83 -1.04 -5.54
N HIS A 136 4.82 -0.81 -6.35
CA HIS A 136 3.62 -0.04 -6.02
C HIS A 136 3.88 1.30 -5.33
N ILE A 137 4.80 2.11 -5.89
CA ILE A 137 5.06 3.46 -5.39
C ILE A 137 3.91 4.35 -5.81
N TYR A 138 3.01 4.67 -4.86
CA TYR A 138 1.85 5.54 -5.06
C TYR A 138 2.01 6.80 -4.19
N LEU A 139 2.04 7.96 -4.82
CA LEU A 139 2.38 9.23 -4.16
C LEU A 139 1.19 10.18 -3.96
N ALA A 140 0.00 9.81 -4.43
CA ALA A 140 -1.18 10.68 -4.33
C ALA A 140 -1.81 10.71 -2.93
N ASN A 141 -1.50 9.76 -2.04
CA ASN A 141 -1.97 9.83 -0.65
C ASN A 141 -1.24 10.95 0.10
N PRO A 142 -1.93 12.03 0.57
CA PRO A 142 -1.28 13.14 1.27
C PRO A 142 -0.75 12.75 2.66
N ASP A 143 -1.37 11.76 3.30
CA ASP A 143 -1.15 11.43 4.72
C ASP A 143 -0.06 10.38 4.91
N CYS A 144 0.31 9.65 3.85
CA CYS A 144 1.34 8.62 3.90
C CYS A 144 2.20 8.62 2.64
N LYS A 145 3.53 8.68 2.83
CA LYS A 145 4.53 8.58 1.75
C LYS A 145 5.51 7.42 1.95
N ILE A 146 5.28 6.58 2.95
CA ILE A 146 6.14 5.47 3.32
C ILE A 146 5.79 4.27 2.44
N ASN A 147 6.66 3.93 1.48
CA ASN A 147 6.38 2.88 0.50
C ASN A 147 6.19 1.49 1.14
N GLU A 148 6.91 1.18 2.21
CA GLU A 148 6.81 -0.07 2.96
C GLU A 148 5.41 -0.29 3.56
N LEU A 149 4.63 0.79 3.74
CA LEU A 149 3.23 0.74 4.19
C LEU A 149 2.27 0.81 3.00
N ILE A 150 2.58 1.63 1.99
CA ILE A 150 1.72 1.85 0.82
C ILE A 150 1.69 0.61 -0.07
N ALA A 151 2.82 -0.01 -0.38
CA ALA A 151 2.86 -1.15 -1.29
C ALA A 151 1.98 -2.33 -0.82
N PRO A 152 2.05 -2.81 0.44
CA PRO A 152 1.12 -3.83 0.93
C PRO A 152 -0.35 -3.39 0.91
N SER A 153 -0.63 -2.10 1.14
CA SER A 153 -1.98 -1.55 1.03
C SER A 153 -2.50 -1.64 -0.41
N ILE A 154 -1.72 -1.22 -1.39
CA ILE A 154 -2.09 -1.34 -2.80
C ILE A 154 -2.29 -2.81 -3.20
N GLU A 155 -1.42 -3.72 -2.74
CA GLU A 155 -1.59 -5.17 -2.97
C GLU A 155 -2.90 -5.70 -2.38
N ASN A 156 -3.30 -5.23 -1.19
CA ASN A 156 -4.59 -5.59 -0.60
C ASN A 156 -5.76 -5.07 -1.44
N LEU A 157 -5.68 -3.84 -1.94
CA LEU A 157 -6.71 -3.28 -2.83
C LEU A 157 -6.83 -4.04 -4.15
N ILE A 158 -5.70 -4.47 -4.74
CA ILE A 158 -5.67 -5.36 -5.93
C ILE A 158 -6.30 -6.71 -5.60
N ARG A 159 -5.93 -7.32 -4.47
CA ARG A 159 -6.50 -8.59 -4.00
C ARG A 159 -8.02 -8.54 -3.84
N LEU A 160 -8.53 -7.43 -3.34
CA LEU A 160 -9.97 -7.18 -3.18
C LEU A 160 -10.66 -6.78 -4.49
N LYS A 161 -9.90 -6.68 -5.60
CA LYS A 161 -10.42 -6.22 -6.90
C LYS A 161 -11.04 -4.82 -6.87
N LEU A 162 -10.57 -3.97 -5.99
CA LEU A 162 -11.00 -2.58 -5.90
C LEU A 162 -10.19 -1.68 -6.84
N VAL A 163 -8.93 -2.05 -7.10
CA VAL A 163 -8.06 -1.36 -8.06
C VAL A 163 -7.41 -2.36 -8.99
N ASP A 164 -7.06 -1.90 -10.20
CA ASP A 164 -6.16 -2.55 -11.12
C ASP A 164 -4.88 -1.72 -11.27
N VAL A 165 -3.74 -2.40 -11.39
CA VAL A 165 -2.43 -1.78 -11.60
C VAL A 165 -1.79 -2.40 -12.84
N THR A 166 -1.26 -1.56 -13.72
CA THR A 166 -0.46 -2.00 -14.87
C THR A 166 0.83 -1.19 -14.99
N TYR A 167 1.89 -1.83 -15.45
CA TYR A 167 3.17 -1.21 -15.83
C TYR A 167 3.45 -1.35 -17.33
N SER A 168 2.45 -1.84 -18.09
CA SER A 168 2.49 -1.90 -19.55
C SER A 168 1.99 -0.60 -20.19
N GLU A 169 1.24 0.18 -19.44
CA GLU A 169 0.67 1.45 -19.83
C GLU A 169 1.07 2.53 -18.83
N TYR A 170 1.14 3.78 -19.28
CA TYR A 170 1.46 4.92 -18.43
C TYR A 170 0.85 6.21 -18.98
N LYS A 171 0.69 7.22 -18.12
CA LYS A 171 0.22 8.56 -18.50
C LYS A 171 1.28 9.27 -19.35
N THR A 172 0.89 9.80 -20.50
CA THR A 172 1.78 10.48 -21.44
C THR A 172 1.82 12.00 -21.21
N ALA A 173 1.00 12.53 -20.30
CA ALA A 173 1.03 13.95 -19.95
C ALA A 173 2.43 14.36 -19.47
N GLU A 174 2.88 15.51 -19.90
CA GLU A 174 4.16 16.08 -19.49
C GLU A 174 4.19 16.19 -17.96
N ASN A 175 5.31 15.82 -17.36
CA ASN A 175 5.54 15.87 -15.91
C ASN A 175 4.65 14.94 -15.04
N ALA A 176 3.82 14.06 -15.62
CA ALA A 176 2.95 13.17 -14.84
C ALA A 176 3.70 12.33 -13.78
N TYR A 177 4.95 11.97 -14.03
CA TYR A 177 5.79 11.17 -13.12
C TYR A 177 6.93 11.96 -12.45
N ASP A 178 6.92 13.27 -12.53
CA ASP A 178 7.98 14.11 -11.97
C ASP A 178 8.18 13.87 -10.46
N ALA A 179 7.07 13.73 -9.71
CA ALA A 179 7.13 13.44 -8.28
C ALA A 179 7.83 12.09 -7.99
N HIS A 180 7.62 11.09 -8.84
CA HIS A 180 8.24 9.79 -8.71
C HIS A 180 9.75 9.85 -8.96
N PHE A 181 10.18 10.55 -10.03
CA PHE A 181 11.60 10.75 -10.35
C PHE A 181 12.33 11.63 -9.33
N LYS A 182 11.62 12.53 -8.64
CA LYS A 182 12.15 13.41 -7.61
C LYS A 182 12.04 12.82 -6.20
N SER A 183 11.43 11.64 -6.04
CA SER A 183 11.30 11.00 -4.74
C SER A 183 12.68 10.61 -4.17
N SER A 184 12.86 10.78 -2.87
CA SER A 184 14.08 10.34 -2.18
C SER A 184 14.31 8.85 -2.39
N LEU A 185 13.26 8.05 -2.37
CA LEU A 185 13.31 6.60 -2.60
C LEU A 185 14.03 6.24 -3.92
N TYR A 186 13.72 6.95 -5.01
CA TYR A 186 14.37 6.73 -6.30
C TYR A 186 15.78 7.27 -6.34
N LEU A 187 15.98 8.51 -5.85
CA LEU A 187 17.28 9.20 -5.93
C LEU A 187 18.33 8.53 -5.04
N ASP A 188 17.96 8.12 -3.83
CA ASP A 188 18.86 7.46 -2.88
C ASP A 188 19.29 6.08 -3.41
N LEU A 189 18.33 5.28 -3.89
CA LEU A 189 18.64 3.98 -4.48
C LEU A 189 19.54 4.13 -5.73
N LYS A 190 19.22 5.09 -6.60
CA LYS A 190 20.02 5.36 -7.79
C LYS A 190 21.46 5.70 -7.43
N THR A 191 21.67 6.59 -6.47
CA THR A 191 22.99 6.98 -5.99
C THR A 191 23.74 5.79 -5.38
N GLU A 192 23.05 4.97 -4.58
CA GLU A 192 23.64 3.76 -3.98
C GLU A 192 24.11 2.79 -5.05
N ILE A 193 23.25 2.49 -6.04
CA ILE A 193 23.58 1.52 -7.09
C ILE A 193 24.67 2.05 -8.02
N GLU A 194 24.67 3.33 -8.37
CA GLU A 194 25.76 3.96 -9.14
C GLU A 194 27.11 3.80 -8.43
N ASN A 195 27.17 3.99 -7.11
CA ASN A 195 28.37 3.76 -6.32
C ASN A 195 28.78 2.28 -6.30
N ARG A 196 27.82 1.36 -6.18
CA ARG A 196 28.09 -0.09 -6.25
C ARG A 196 28.66 -0.49 -7.62
N ILE A 197 28.10 0.04 -8.71
CA ILE A 197 28.58 -0.19 -10.08
C ILE A 197 30.04 0.31 -10.23
N LYS A 198 30.31 1.53 -9.77
CA LYS A 198 31.67 2.11 -9.82
C LYS A 198 32.68 1.25 -9.07
N ASN A 199 32.34 0.83 -7.85
CA ASN A 199 33.23 -0.02 -7.04
C ASN A 199 33.41 -1.41 -7.67
N ALA A 200 32.34 -2.01 -8.20
CA ALA A 200 32.45 -3.30 -8.88
C ALA A 200 33.33 -3.24 -10.12
N LYS A 201 33.17 -2.21 -10.97
CA LYS A 201 34.01 -2.00 -12.16
C LYS A 201 35.49 -1.82 -11.78
N SER A 202 35.80 -1.00 -10.75
CA SER A 202 37.16 -0.84 -10.24
C SER A 202 37.74 -2.17 -9.74
N ASN A 203 36.95 -2.97 -9.01
CA ASN A 203 37.42 -4.27 -8.54
C ASN A 203 37.66 -5.26 -9.70
N ILE A 204 36.80 -5.27 -10.70
CA ILE A 204 36.97 -6.09 -11.93
C ILE A 204 38.31 -5.69 -12.65
N GLU A 205 38.57 -4.40 -12.75
CA GLU A 205 39.79 -3.88 -13.36
C GLU A 205 41.04 -4.32 -12.58
N ILE A 206 41.02 -4.18 -11.25
CA ILE A 206 42.13 -4.63 -10.36
C ILE A 206 42.35 -6.14 -10.49
N LEU A 207 41.29 -6.94 -10.48
CA LEU A 207 41.35 -8.39 -10.63
C LEU A 207 41.87 -8.82 -12.01
N GLY A 208 41.63 -8.03 -13.05
CA GLY A 208 42.09 -8.28 -14.42
C GLY A 208 43.50 -7.77 -14.72
N ASN A 209 44.07 -6.92 -13.85
CA ASN A 209 45.38 -6.29 -14.11
C ASN A 209 46.54 -7.21 -13.72
N VAL A 210 47.21 -7.78 -14.73
CA VAL A 210 48.34 -8.69 -14.56
C VAL A 210 49.58 -8.00 -13.93
N SER A 211 49.64 -6.66 -14.00
CA SER A 211 50.73 -5.88 -13.42
C SER A 211 50.65 -5.73 -11.90
N ILE A 212 49.51 -6.11 -11.29
CA ILE A 212 49.32 -6.10 -9.84
C ILE A 212 49.69 -7.50 -9.31
N PRO A 213 50.86 -7.67 -8.67
CA PRO A 213 51.36 -9.01 -8.32
C PRO A 213 50.55 -9.67 -7.19
N HIS A 214 49.98 -8.86 -6.30
CA HIS A 214 49.25 -9.38 -5.12
C HIS A 214 47.91 -8.69 -4.95
N VAL A 215 46.81 -9.46 -5.04
CA VAL A 215 45.45 -9.03 -4.67
C VAL A 215 45.05 -9.79 -3.42
N ILE A 216 44.65 -9.07 -2.39
CA ILE A 216 44.27 -9.64 -1.10
C ILE A 216 42.74 -9.88 -1.11
N GLY A 217 42.33 -11.10 -0.80
CA GLY A 217 40.95 -11.49 -0.62
C GLY A 217 40.34 -11.03 0.72
N HIS A 218 39.07 -11.29 0.90
CA HIS A 218 38.33 -10.94 2.12
C HIS A 218 38.89 -11.59 3.41
N ASP A 219 39.56 -12.72 3.27
CA ASP A 219 40.20 -13.47 4.36
C ASP A 219 41.64 -13.03 4.64
N ASN A 220 42.08 -11.89 4.10
CA ASN A 220 43.44 -11.34 4.15
C ASN A 220 44.51 -12.26 3.53
N LYS A 221 44.15 -13.19 2.65
CA LYS A 221 45.08 -14.00 1.88
C LYS A 221 45.30 -13.45 0.49
N ILE A 222 46.47 -13.68 -0.06
CA ILE A 222 46.79 -13.36 -1.47
C ILE A 222 46.01 -14.36 -2.34
N LEU A 223 45.21 -13.83 -3.28
CA LEU A 223 44.45 -14.64 -4.24
C LEU A 223 45.42 -15.24 -5.28
N SER A 224 45.23 -16.52 -5.58
CA SER A 224 45.86 -17.17 -6.75
C SER A 224 45.25 -16.61 -8.04
N GLU A 225 45.88 -16.89 -9.19
CA GLU A 225 45.40 -16.46 -10.51
C GLU A 225 44.01 -17.04 -10.80
N ASP A 226 43.78 -18.32 -10.48
CA ASP A 226 42.48 -18.97 -10.67
C ASP A 226 41.39 -18.35 -9.79
N GLU A 227 41.70 -18.05 -8.52
CA GLU A 227 40.80 -17.37 -7.60
C GLU A 227 40.44 -15.95 -8.06
N ARG A 228 41.43 -15.20 -8.57
CA ARG A 228 41.25 -13.87 -9.17
C ARG A 228 40.31 -13.93 -10.37
N LEU A 229 40.55 -14.89 -11.29
CA LEU A 229 39.73 -15.09 -12.47
C LEU A 229 38.31 -15.48 -12.10
N ALA A 230 38.15 -16.42 -11.20
CA ALA A 230 36.85 -16.86 -10.71
C ALA A 230 36.06 -15.71 -10.06
N LEU A 231 36.70 -14.90 -9.23
CA LEU A 231 36.11 -13.74 -8.59
C LEU A 231 35.72 -12.66 -9.62
N LYS A 232 36.58 -12.39 -10.60
CA LYS A 232 36.30 -11.46 -11.70
C LYS A 232 35.06 -11.89 -12.47
N VAL A 233 34.99 -13.13 -12.92
CA VAL A 233 33.85 -13.68 -13.66
C VAL A 233 32.55 -13.58 -12.83
N LYS A 234 32.64 -13.86 -11.52
CA LYS A 234 31.49 -13.74 -10.62
C LYS A 234 31.01 -12.29 -10.50
N LEU A 235 31.90 -11.31 -10.40
CA LEU A 235 31.56 -9.89 -10.33
C LEU A 235 30.97 -9.40 -11.65
N GLU A 236 31.55 -9.77 -12.79
CA GLU A 236 31.04 -9.42 -14.11
C GLU A 236 29.63 -9.96 -14.32
N LYS A 237 29.39 -11.23 -13.96
CA LYS A 237 28.06 -11.86 -14.10
C LYS A 237 26.97 -11.16 -13.29
N ASN A 238 27.29 -10.61 -12.13
CA ASN A 238 26.34 -9.97 -11.22
C ASN A 238 26.45 -8.43 -11.25
N LEU A 239 27.09 -7.87 -12.28
CA LEU A 239 27.24 -6.43 -12.40
C LEU A 239 25.91 -5.77 -12.70
N PHE A 240 25.54 -4.80 -11.88
CA PHE A 240 24.42 -3.92 -12.16
C PHE A 240 24.73 -2.99 -13.33
N LYS A 241 23.72 -2.66 -14.10
CA LYS A 241 23.78 -1.73 -15.22
C LYS A 241 23.30 -0.34 -14.83
N ASP A 242 22.08 -0.25 -14.36
CA ASP A 242 21.40 1.00 -14.01
C ASP A 242 20.21 0.75 -13.09
N VAL A 243 19.60 1.86 -12.63
CA VAL A 243 18.31 1.87 -11.93
C VAL A 243 17.27 2.51 -12.83
N GLU A 244 16.18 1.82 -13.06
CA GLU A 244 15.07 2.28 -13.89
C GLU A 244 13.81 2.46 -13.04
N LEU A 245 13.14 3.60 -13.22
CA LEU A 245 11.80 3.82 -12.70
C LEU A 245 10.80 3.43 -13.79
N LYS A 246 10.10 2.33 -13.57
CA LYS A 246 9.01 1.88 -14.45
C LYS A 246 7.72 2.60 -14.10
N LYS A 247 7.24 3.38 -15.04
CA LYS A 247 5.95 4.07 -14.97
C LYS A 247 4.82 3.07 -15.08
N GLY A 248 3.70 3.34 -14.42
CA GLY A 248 2.49 2.54 -14.47
C GLY A 248 1.25 3.35 -14.17
N VAL A 249 0.11 2.71 -14.27
CA VAL A 249 -1.20 3.30 -13.98
C VAL A 249 -1.91 2.44 -12.93
N ILE A 250 -2.54 3.11 -11.97
CA ILE A 250 -3.47 2.53 -11.01
C ILE A 250 -4.86 3.11 -11.27
N GLN A 251 -5.88 2.25 -11.36
CA GLN A 251 -7.24 2.68 -11.63
C GLN A 251 -8.24 1.92 -10.75
N LEU A 252 -9.32 2.60 -10.37
CA LEU A 252 -10.44 1.93 -9.74
C LEU A 252 -11.13 0.98 -10.74
N THR A 253 -11.39 -0.24 -10.31
CA THR A 253 -12.28 -1.15 -11.04
C THR A 253 -13.73 -0.65 -11.03
N ALA A 254 -14.63 -1.25 -11.79
CA ALA A 254 -16.06 -0.94 -11.69
C ALA A 254 -16.59 -1.18 -10.27
N LEU A 255 -16.18 -2.29 -9.63
CA LEU A 255 -16.52 -2.61 -8.24
C LEU A 255 -15.94 -1.60 -7.26
N GLY A 256 -14.68 -1.19 -7.46
CA GLY A 256 -14.01 -0.18 -6.64
C GLY A 256 -14.68 1.19 -6.75
N ARG A 257 -15.09 1.62 -7.94
CA ARG A 257 -15.84 2.87 -8.13
C ARG A 257 -17.18 2.86 -7.40
N ASN A 258 -17.93 1.75 -7.49
CA ASN A 258 -19.19 1.63 -6.77
C ASN A 258 -18.99 1.64 -5.26
N LEU A 259 -17.99 0.91 -4.74
CA LEU A 259 -17.67 0.94 -3.32
C LEU A 259 -17.28 2.36 -2.86
N CYS A 260 -16.44 3.07 -3.61
CA CYS A 260 -16.06 4.46 -3.29
C CYS A 260 -17.29 5.39 -3.32
N LYS A 261 -18.13 5.28 -4.36
CA LYS A 261 -19.38 6.07 -4.49
C LYS A 261 -20.30 5.88 -3.29
N ILE A 262 -20.43 4.65 -2.80
CA ILE A 262 -21.34 4.31 -1.68
C ILE A 262 -20.70 4.63 -0.32
N CYS A 263 -19.39 4.35 -0.15
CA CYS A 263 -18.78 4.33 1.17
C CYS A 263 -17.85 5.51 1.46
N LEU A 264 -17.38 6.25 0.42
CA LEU A 264 -16.42 7.35 0.56
C LEU A 264 -16.98 8.71 0.08
N SER A 265 -18.17 8.77 -0.53
CA SER A 265 -18.83 10.05 -0.82
C SER A 265 -19.34 10.71 0.45
N GLU A 266 -19.18 12.03 0.58
CA GLU A 266 -19.70 12.86 1.67
C GLU A 266 -21.22 13.04 1.58
#